data_059dd72c719005d59340a2760ac6cc66
#
_entry.id   059dd72c719005d59340a2760ac6cc66
#
_cell.length_a   1.000
_cell.length_b   1.000
_cell.length_c   1.000
_cell.angle_alpha   90.00
_cell.angle_beta   90.00
_cell.angle_gamma   90.00
#
_symmetry.space_group_name_H-M   'P 1'
#
loop_
_entity.id
_entity.type
_entity.pdbx_description
1 polymer ?
#
loop_
_entity_poly.entity_id
_entity_poly.type
_entity_poly.pdbx_seq_one_letter_code
_entity_poly.pdbx_strand_id
1 'polypeptide(L)'
;EDTMRAADYLIDIGPGAGAHGGQVVACGTPAEVMANPNSLTGQYLSGKKKIEVPKERRKGNGNFLTVRGAQENNLKNLDVSIPLGTFTCVTGVSGSGKSSLVNEIIYKKLGADLNRMKVHPGRCKAIEGEEFLDKVICIDQSPIGRTPRSNPATYTNLFNDIRDLFASTPDAKARGYAAGRFSFNVRGGRCEACSGDGQLKIEMHFLPDIYVPCEVCKGKRYNRETLEVHYKGKSIADVLEMTVEEALEFFRDLPKLEAKLRTLSEVGLGYIRLGQSSTTLSGGEAQRVKLATELSKRSTGRTIYILDEPTTGLHTDDVKKLLEVLQRLVDAGNTVLVIEHNLDVIKCADYLLDLGPEGGSGGGTLVTCGTPEEVAACEQSYTGQYLRKMLR
;
A
#
# COMPACT_ATOMS: atom_id res chain seq x y z
N GLU A 1 -1.64 19.57 5.49
CA GLU A 1 -2.55 20.71 5.33
C GLU A 1 -1.96 22.01 5.87
N ASP A 2 -1.38 22.01 7.07
CA ASP A 2 -0.83 23.21 7.69
C ASP A 2 0.20 23.93 6.82
N THR A 3 1.09 23.17 6.18
CA THR A 3 2.07 23.70 5.21
C THR A 3 1.39 24.39 4.01
N MET A 4 0.32 23.78 3.49
CA MET A 4 -0.45 24.38 2.37
C MET A 4 -1.16 25.67 2.80
N ARG A 5 -1.70 25.71 4.03
CA ARG A 5 -2.36 26.92 4.59
C ARG A 5 -1.39 28.05 4.84
N ALA A 6 -0.14 27.72 5.16
CA ALA A 6 0.93 28.68 5.44
C ALA A 6 1.71 29.11 4.18
N ALA A 7 1.41 28.54 3.02
CA ALA A 7 2.07 28.91 1.76
C ALA A 7 1.58 30.27 1.25
N ASP A 8 2.46 31.01 0.58
CA ASP A 8 2.10 32.26 -0.09
C ASP A 8 1.30 32.01 -1.37
N TYR A 9 1.62 30.88 -2.06
CA TYR A 9 1.02 30.52 -3.33
C TYR A 9 0.92 29.02 -3.48
N LEU A 10 -0.23 28.53 -3.98
CA LEU A 10 -0.49 27.12 -4.26
C LEU A 10 -0.74 26.93 -5.75
N ILE A 11 -0.27 25.80 -6.26
CA ILE A 11 -0.60 25.28 -7.60
C ILE A 11 -1.18 23.88 -7.39
N ASP A 12 -2.48 23.74 -7.67
CA ASP A 12 -3.18 22.46 -7.59
C ASP A 12 -3.22 21.79 -8.96
N ILE A 13 -2.59 20.62 -9.05
CA ILE A 13 -2.48 19.83 -10.28
C ILE A 13 -3.41 18.62 -10.17
N GLY A 14 -4.28 18.46 -11.16
CA GLY A 14 -5.28 17.41 -11.20
C GLY A 14 -5.97 17.32 -12.57
N PRO A 15 -7.29 17.03 -12.60
CA PRO A 15 -8.16 16.72 -11.44
C PRO A 15 -7.96 15.33 -10.84
N GLY A 16 -7.39 14.39 -11.59
CA GLY A 16 -7.11 13.03 -11.16
C GLY A 16 -5.64 12.66 -11.27
N ALA A 17 -5.34 11.35 -11.23
CA ALA A 17 -4.01 10.82 -11.42
C ALA A 17 -3.82 10.23 -12.84
N GLY A 18 -2.56 10.04 -13.28
CA GLY A 18 -2.24 9.43 -14.56
C GLY A 18 -2.78 10.22 -15.75
N ALA A 19 -3.47 9.56 -16.68
CA ALA A 19 -4.04 10.16 -17.89
C ALA A 19 -5.12 11.22 -17.60
N HIS A 20 -5.73 11.18 -16.42
CA HIS A 20 -6.75 12.14 -15.97
C HIS A 20 -6.16 13.33 -15.19
N GLY A 21 -4.84 13.37 -15.04
CA GLY A 21 -4.11 14.42 -14.33
C GLY A 21 -3.34 15.37 -15.26
N GLY A 22 -2.36 16.06 -14.69
CA GLY A 22 -1.41 16.90 -15.43
C GLY A 22 -1.93 18.27 -15.84
N GLN A 23 -3.10 18.70 -15.34
CA GLN A 23 -3.66 20.01 -15.60
C GLN A 23 -3.62 20.88 -14.34
N VAL A 24 -3.41 22.19 -14.49
CA VAL A 24 -3.58 23.15 -13.39
C VAL A 24 -5.08 23.34 -13.16
N VAL A 25 -5.59 22.81 -12.05
CA VAL A 25 -7.02 22.93 -11.66
C VAL A 25 -7.29 24.25 -10.97
N ALA A 26 -6.37 24.68 -10.11
CA ALA A 26 -6.42 25.94 -9.39
C ALA A 26 -5.00 26.46 -9.14
N CYS A 27 -4.82 27.75 -9.11
CA CYS A 27 -3.59 28.38 -8.63
C CYS A 27 -3.93 29.75 -8.00
N GLY A 28 -3.11 30.15 -7.05
CA GLY A 28 -3.29 31.39 -6.30
C GLY A 28 -2.94 31.23 -4.82
N THR A 29 -3.39 32.15 -4.01
CA THR A 29 -3.30 32.07 -2.55
C THR A 29 -4.11 30.88 -2.04
N PRO A 30 -3.81 30.35 -0.83
CA PRO A 30 -4.62 29.28 -0.23
C PRO A 30 -6.13 29.60 -0.21
N ALA A 31 -6.50 30.88 0.04
CA ALA A 31 -7.90 31.31 0.05
C ALA A 31 -8.57 31.19 -1.33
N GLU A 32 -7.88 31.55 -2.39
CA GLU A 32 -8.38 31.42 -3.77
C GLU A 32 -8.54 29.96 -4.18
N VAL A 33 -7.57 29.08 -3.82
CA VAL A 33 -7.67 27.64 -4.09
C VAL A 33 -8.83 27.02 -3.30
N MET A 34 -9.03 27.39 -2.03
CA MET A 34 -10.16 26.94 -1.20
C MET A 34 -11.52 27.38 -1.75
N ALA A 35 -11.58 28.53 -2.43
CA ALA A 35 -12.81 29.04 -3.06
C ALA A 35 -13.16 28.32 -4.37
N ASN A 36 -12.19 27.68 -5.04
CA ASN A 36 -12.41 26.99 -6.31
C ASN A 36 -13.17 25.67 -6.13
N PRO A 37 -14.41 25.52 -6.65
CA PRO A 37 -15.19 24.30 -6.48
C PRO A 37 -14.63 23.08 -7.21
N ASN A 38 -13.77 23.27 -8.21
CA ASN A 38 -13.15 22.19 -8.98
C ASN A 38 -11.86 21.67 -8.32
N SER A 39 -11.29 22.41 -7.37
CA SER A 39 -10.10 21.98 -6.64
C SER A 39 -10.48 20.99 -5.54
N LEU A 40 -10.06 19.73 -5.70
CA LEU A 40 -10.24 18.71 -4.67
C LEU A 40 -9.44 19.06 -3.41
N THR A 41 -8.20 19.51 -3.58
CA THR A 41 -7.35 20.05 -2.50
C THR A 41 -8.04 21.21 -1.78
N GLY A 42 -8.62 22.16 -2.53
CA GLY A 42 -9.37 23.28 -1.96
C GLY A 42 -10.61 22.86 -1.17
N GLN A 43 -11.31 21.81 -1.60
CA GLN A 43 -12.46 21.26 -0.87
C GLN A 43 -12.04 20.65 0.49
N TYR A 44 -10.89 19.97 0.56
CA TYR A 44 -10.36 19.47 1.83
C TYR A 44 -9.84 20.60 2.71
N LEU A 45 -9.06 21.53 2.17
CA LEU A 45 -8.58 22.71 2.90
C LEU A 45 -9.71 23.59 3.45
N SER A 46 -10.80 23.75 2.73
CA SER A 46 -11.96 24.52 3.20
C SER A 46 -12.86 23.78 4.17
N GLY A 47 -12.62 22.48 4.40
CA GLY A 47 -13.46 21.62 5.25
C GLY A 47 -14.78 21.19 4.61
N LYS A 48 -15.03 21.53 3.31
CA LYS A 48 -16.20 21.03 2.56
C LYS A 48 -16.17 19.51 2.42
N LYS A 49 -14.96 18.96 2.24
CA LYS A 49 -14.69 17.52 2.35
C LYS A 49 -13.80 17.27 3.55
N LYS A 50 -14.04 16.19 4.25
CA LYS A 50 -13.21 15.73 5.38
C LYS A 50 -13.30 14.22 5.53
N ILE A 51 -12.31 13.64 6.17
CA ILE A 51 -12.37 12.27 6.68
C ILE A 51 -13.08 12.34 8.02
N GLU A 52 -14.21 11.65 8.13
CA GLU A 52 -15.03 11.69 9.33
C GLU A 52 -14.39 10.87 10.47
N VAL A 53 -14.57 11.33 11.71
CA VAL A 53 -14.22 10.57 12.90
C VAL A 53 -15.26 9.47 13.09
N PRO A 54 -14.86 8.20 13.30
CA PRO A 54 -15.81 7.12 13.59
C PRO A 54 -16.66 7.44 14.83
N LYS A 55 -17.96 7.19 14.74
CA LYS A 55 -18.90 7.44 15.85
C LYS A 55 -18.66 6.50 17.03
N GLU A 56 -18.21 5.30 16.75
CA GLU A 56 -17.93 4.27 17.74
C GLU A 56 -16.57 3.66 17.47
N ARG A 57 -15.83 3.35 18.56
CA ARG A 57 -14.54 2.64 18.50
C ARG A 57 -14.77 1.16 18.75
N ARG A 58 -14.14 0.29 17.95
CA ARG A 58 -14.18 -1.15 18.20
C ARG A 58 -13.41 -1.48 19.48
N LYS A 59 -13.99 -2.35 20.31
CA LYS A 59 -13.34 -2.82 21.55
C LYS A 59 -12.42 -4.02 21.31
N GLY A 60 -12.34 -4.50 20.06
CA GLY A 60 -11.63 -5.72 19.72
C GLY A 60 -12.44 -6.99 20.08
N ASN A 61 -11.76 -8.12 19.97
CA ASN A 61 -12.37 -9.44 20.22
C ASN A 61 -12.16 -9.97 21.64
N GLY A 62 -11.64 -9.13 22.55
CA GLY A 62 -11.34 -9.48 23.94
C GLY A 62 -9.96 -10.07 24.18
N ASN A 63 -9.19 -10.38 23.12
CA ASN A 63 -7.83 -10.88 23.20
C ASN A 63 -6.82 -9.75 22.93
N PHE A 64 -5.61 -9.92 23.45
CA PHE A 64 -4.53 -8.94 23.31
C PHE A 64 -3.24 -9.62 22.85
N LEU A 65 -2.48 -8.92 22.01
CA LEU A 65 -1.08 -9.21 21.78
C LEU A 65 -0.26 -8.34 22.72
N THR A 66 0.46 -8.96 23.64
CA THR A 66 1.23 -8.21 24.66
C THR A 66 2.72 -8.43 24.49
N VAL A 67 3.48 -7.36 24.30
CA VAL A 67 4.94 -7.37 24.29
C VAL A 67 5.41 -7.03 25.69
N ARG A 68 6.27 -7.86 26.26
CA ARG A 68 6.88 -7.69 27.59
C ARG A 68 8.36 -7.34 27.47
N GLY A 69 8.75 -6.29 28.13
CA GLY A 69 10.15 -5.93 28.32
C GLY A 69 10.90 -5.67 27.00
N ALA A 70 10.30 -4.92 26.09
CA ALA A 70 10.93 -4.53 24.83
C ALA A 70 12.17 -3.64 25.09
N GLN A 71 13.35 -4.03 24.56
CA GLN A 71 14.64 -3.39 24.82
C GLN A 71 15.49 -3.19 23.56
N GLU A 72 14.88 -3.32 22.38
CA GLU A 72 15.62 -3.14 21.13
C GLU A 72 15.87 -1.65 20.85
N ASN A 73 17.08 -1.33 20.38
CA ASN A 73 17.55 0.03 20.12
C ASN A 73 17.37 0.95 21.33
N ASN A 74 16.51 1.97 21.21
CA ASN A 74 16.25 2.95 22.28
C ASN A 74 15.10 2.58 23.23
N LEU A 75 14.44 1.43 23.05
CA LEU A 75 13.32 1.00 23.90
C LEU A 75 13.78 0.71 25.34
N LYS A 76 13.05 1.23 26.32
CA LYS A 76 13.42 1.22 27.75
C LYS A 76 12.60 0.20 28.55
N ASN A 77 12.77 -1.10 28.25
CA ASN A 77 12.06 -2.19 28.92
C ASN A 77 10.54 -2.00 28.89
N LEU A 78 10.03 -1.73 27.67
CA LEU A 78 8.66 -1.32 27.42
C LEU A 78 7.70 -2.51 27.45
N ASP A 79 6.58 -2.38 28.17
CA ASP A 79 5.44 -3.28 28.11
C ASP A 79 4.29 -2.60 27.36
N VAL A 80 3.75 -3.28 26.34
CA VAL A 80 2.58 -2.77 25.57
C VAL A 80 1.61 -3.90 25.26
N SER A 81 0.32 -3.57 25.26
CA SER A 81 -0.75 -4.48 24.87
C SER A 81 -1.56 -3.91 23.71
N ILE A 82 -1.76 -4.68 22.66
CA ILE A 82 -2.48 -4.34 21.44
C ILE A 82 -3.77 -5.15 21.42
N PRO A 83 -4.95 -4.51 21.44
CA PRO A 83 -6.22 -5.23 21.34
C PRO A 83 -6.35 -5.86 19.95
N LEU A 84 -6.67 -7.15 19.88
CA LEU A 84 -6.87 -7.86 18.62
C LEU A 84 -8.26 -7.59 18.03
N GLY A 85 -8.36 -7.61 16.71
CA GLY A 85 -9.59 -7.25 15.99
C GLY A 85 -9.86 -5.74 15.97
N THR A 86 -8.81 -4.92 16.04
CA THR A 86 -8.90 -3.46 16.01
C THR A 86 -8.01 -2.84 14.94
N PHE A 87 -8.30 -1.58 14.61
CA PHE A 87 -7.39 -0.68 13.89
C PHE A 87 -6.56 0.10 14.92
N THR A 88 -5.33 -0.32 15.13
CA THR A 88 -4.41 0.28 16.10
C THR A 88 -3.32 1.10 15.39
N CYS A 89 -3.11 2.34 15.82
CA CYS A 89 -1.99 3.16 15.35
C CYS A 89 -0.90 3.27 16.43
N VAL A 90 0.36 3.16 15.99
CA VAL A 90 1.55 3.47 16.79
C VAL A 90 2.04 4.85 16.38
N THR A 91 2.00 5.78 17.32
CA THR A 91 2.27 7.21 17.12
C THR A 91 3.46 7.67 17.94
N GLY A 92 3.84 8.93 17.81
CA GLY A 92 4.93 9.55 18.52
C GLY A 92 5.94 10.22 17.59
N VAL A 93 6.84 11.01 18.15
CA VAL A 93 7.86 11.76 17.41
C VAL A 93 8.80 10.85 16.63
N SER A 94 9.51 11.41 15.64
CA SER A 94 10.53 10.65 14.90
C SER A 94 11.63 10.17 15.85
N GLY A 95 12.06 8.90 15.69
CA GLY A 95 13.07 8.30 16.56
C GLY A 95 12.58 7.88 17.95
N SER A 96 11.26 7.94 18.26
CA SER A 96 10.71 7.51 19.55
C SER A 96 10.72 6.00 19.80
N GLY A 97 11.05 5.18 18.77
CA GLY A 97 11.15 3.72 18.91
C GLY A 97 10.01 2.95 18.25
N LYS A 98 9.12 3.59 17.48
CA LYS A 98 7.98 2.95 16.79
C LYS A 98 8.40 1.76 15.93
N SER A 99 9.32 1.97 14.98
CA SER A 99 9.81 0.92 14.09
C SER A 99 10.60 -0.16 14.85
N SER A 100 11.29 0.19 15.95
CA SER A 100 11.95 -0.79 16.82
C SER A 100 10.94 -1.72 17.50
N LEU A 101 9.81 -1.19 17.98
CA LEU A 101 8.75 -1.98 18.57
C LEU A 101 8.02 -2.82 17.51
N VAL A 102 7.57 -2.19 16.44
CA VAL A 102 6.67 -2.83 15.47
C VAL A 102 7.44 -3.74 14.51
N ASN A 103 8.50 -3.22 13.85
CA ASN A 103 9.19 -3.97 12.79
C ASN A 103 10.23 -4.92 13.37
N GLU A 104 11.06 -4.46 14.33
CA GLU A 104 12.15 -5.28 14.84
C GLU A 104 11.67 -6.34 15.85
N ILE A 105 10.71 -6.00 16.72
CA ILE A 105 10.22 -6.93 17.73
C ILE A 105 8.97 -7.66 17.25
N ILE A 106 7.83 -6.96 17.09
CA ILE A 106 6.53 -7.60 16.84
C ILE A 106 6.56 -8.38 15.52
N TYR A 107 6.88 -7.70 14.42
CA TYR A 107 6.87 -8.34 13.09
C TYR A 107 7.84 -9.50 12.99
N LYS A 108 9.10 -9.31 13.42
CA LYS A 108 10.10 -10.39 13.30
C LYS A 108 9.79 -11.57 14.21
N LYS A 109 9.29 -11.34 15.43
CA LYS A 109 8.92 -12.42 16.35
C LYS A 109 7.73 -13.21 15.83
N LEU A 110 6.62 -12.54 15.50
CA LEU A 110 5.46 -13.19 14.90
C LEU A 110 5.80 -13.84 13.55
N GLY A 111 6.67 -13.21 12.76
CA GLY A 111 7.15 -13.77 11.50
C GLY A 111 7.92 -15.07 11.67
N ALA A 112 8.77 -15.16 12.70
CA ALA A 112 9.51 -16.39 13.03
C ALA A 112 8.54 -17.48 13.51
N ASP A 113 7.63 -17.16 14.41
CA ASP A 113 6.78 -18.15 15.09
C ASP A 113 5.59 -18.59 14.21
N LEU A 114 4.88 -17.66 13.58
CA LEU A 114 3.69 -17.98 12.78
C LEU A 114 4.02 -18.29 11.31
N ASN A 115 4.92 -17.51 10.70
CA ASN A 115 5.23 -17.65 9.26
C ASN A 115 6.50 -18.47 8.99
N ARG A 116 7.19 -18.97 10.03
CA ARG A 116 8.46 -19.73 9.94
C ARG A 116 9.57 -18.95 9.20
N MET A 117 9.60 -17.65 9.38
CA MET A 117 10.62 -16.80 8.76
C MET A 117 11.97 -17.01 9.47
N LYS A 118 13.04 -17.04 8.67
CA LYS A 118 14.42 -17.11 9.21
C LYS A 118 14.94 -15.71 9.52
N VAL A 119 14.44 -15.11 10.60
CA VAL A 119 14.80 -13.77 11.06
C VAL A 119 15.12 -13.79 12.55
N HIS A 120 15.92 -12.83 13.01
CA HIS A 120 16.21 -12.66 14.42
C HIS A 120 15.35 -11.52 14.97
N PRO A 121 14.42 -11.80 15.89
CA PRO A 121 13.63 -10.78 16.57
C PRO A 121 14.52 -9.87 17.41
N GLY A 122 14.09 -8.60 17.54
CA GLY A 122 14.67 -7.67 18.48
C GLY A 122 14.48 -8.13 19.94
N ARG A 123 15.25 -7.56 20.85
CA ARG A 123 15.28 -7.96 22.27
C ARG A 123 13.98 -7.61 22.97
N CYS A 124 13.29 -8.60 23.49
CA CYS A 124 12.17 -8.51 24.41
C CYS A 124 12.17 -9.71 25.36
N LYS A 125 11.43 -9.62 26.46
CA LYS A 125 11.30 -10.77 27.40
C LYS A 125 10.37 -11.84 26.87
N ALA A 126 9.19 -11.43 26.39
CA ALA A 126 8.17 -12.31 25.85
C ALA A 126 7.20 -11.56 24.92
N ILE A 127 6.52 -12.30 24.05
CA ILE A 127 5.28 -11.88 23.39
C ILE A 127 4.21 -12.90 23.81
N GLU A 128 3.10 -12.39 24.31
CA GLU A 128 1.93 -13.17 24.79
C GLU A 128 0.74 -12.91 23.87
N GLY A 129 -0.12 -13.90 23.63
CA GLY A 129 -1.33 -13.77 22.81
C GLY A 129 -1.13 -14.07 21.32
N GLU A 130 0.06 -14.58 20.92
CA GLU A 130 0.32 -14.99 19.54
C GLU A 130 -0.53 -16.20 19.10
N GLU A 131 -1.02 -17.01 20.04
CA GLU A 131 -1.93 -18.14 19.79
C GLU A 131 -3.28 -17.74 19.21
N PHE A 132 -3.69 -16.48 19.37
CA PHE A 132 -4.92 -15.95 18.79
C PHE A 132 -4.74 -15.53 17.32
N LEU A 133 -3.51 -15.52 16.83
CA LEU A 133 -3.15 -15.14 15.47
C LEU A 133 -2.74 -16.38 14.67
N ASP A 134 -3.00 -16.37 13.37
CA ASP A 134 -2.55 -17.42 12.45
C ASP A 134 -1.44 -16.96 11.52
N LYS A 135 -1.29 -15.65 11.33
CA LYS A 135 -0.38 -15.08 10.35
C LYS A 135 -0.07 -13.62 10.64
N VAL A 136 1.16 -13.21 10.33
CA VAL A 136 1.55 -11.80 10.26
C VAL A 136 1.92 -11.41 8.82
N ILE A 137 1.44 -10.26 8.38
CA ILE A 137 1.73 -9.71 7.05
C ILE A 137 2.23 -8.28 7.24
N CYS A 138 3.46 -8.04 6.76
CA CYS A 138 4.02 -6.69 6.72
C CYS A 138 3.86 -6.11 5.31
N ILE A 139 3.30 -4.92 5.24
CA ILE A 139 3.08 -4.17 4.00
C ILE A 139 3.93 -2.90 4.09
N ASP A 140 5.15 -3.00 3.62
CA ASP A 140 6.15 -1.94 3.59
C ASP A 140 6.27 -1.28 2.20
N GLN A 141 7.05 -0.22 2.11
CA GLN A 141 7.30 0.53 0.87
C GLN A 141 8.40 -0.10 -0.02
N SER A 142 8.91 -1.28 0.32
CA SER A 142 9.90 -1.96 -0.51
C SER A 142 9.31 -2.34 -1.88
N PRO A 143 10.11 -2.31 -2.95
CA PRO A 143 9.63 -2.67 -4.28
C PRO A 143 8.99 -4.05 -4.34
N ILE A 144 7.95 -4.21 -5.17
CA ILE A 144 7.29 -5.52 -5.42
C ILE A 144 8.15 -6.48 -6.25
N GLY A 145 9.33 -6.06 -6.64
CA GLY A 145 10.34 -6.83 -7.35
C GLY A 145 11.51 -5.96 -7.78
N ARG A 146 12.61 -6.60 -8.15
CA ARG A 146 13.88 -5.92 -8.47
C ARG A 146 14.19 -5.90 -9.97
N THR A 147 13.31 -6.44 -10.79
CA THR A 147 13.54 -6.59 -12.24
C THR A 147 12.40 -5.96 -13.04
N PRO A 148 12.63 -5.55 -14.29
CA PRO A 148 11.60 -5.02 -15.17
C PRO A 148 10.44 -5.99 -15.45
N ARG A 149 10.60 -7.29 -15.16
CA ARG A 149 9.57 -8.34 -15.32
C ARG A 149 8.55 -8.34 -14.19
N SER A 150 8.94 -7.84 -13.03
CA SER A 150 8.00 -7.66 -11.93
C SER A 150 7.10 -6.47 -12.21
N ASN A 151 5.80 -6.65 -12.14
CA ASN A 151 4.80 -5.63 -12.40
C ASN A 151 3.52 -5.91 -11.57
N PRO A 152 2.57 -4.98 -11.49
CA PRO A 152 1.33 -5.17 -10.75
C PRO A 152 0.57 -6.44 -11.11
N ALA A 153 0.44 -6.76 -12.42
CA ALA A 153 -0.27 -7.95 -12.87
C ALA A 153 0.40 -9.26 -12.43
N THR A 154 1.74 -9.32 -12.43
CA THR A 154 2.45 -10.53 -11.98
C THR A 154 2.40 -10.67 -10.46
N TYR A 155 2.54 -9.59 -9.71
CA TYR A 155 2.55 -9.61 -8.26
C TYR A 155 1.19 -10.01 -7.67
N THR A 156 0.09 -9.50 -8.21
CA THR A 156 -1.28 -9.84 -7.80
C THR A 156 -1.76 -11.19 -8.33
N ASN A 157 -0.91 -11.91 -9.06
CA ASN A 157 -1.26 -13.14 -9.75
C ASN A 157 -2.40 -12.98 -10.79
N LEU A 158 -2.71 -11.75 -11.19
CA LEU A 158 -3.68 -11.42 -12.24
C LEU A 158 -3.19 -11.91 -13.60
N PHE A 159 -1.87 -11.81 -13.84
CA PHE A 159 -1.27 -12.19 -15.10
C PHE A 159 -1.42 -13.68 -15.44
N ASN A 160 -1.50 -14.56 -14.45
CA ASN A 160 -1.77 -15.97 -14.69
C ASN A 160 -3.16 -16.17 -15.28
N ASP A 161 -4.17 -15.51 -14.73
CA ASP A 161 -5.54 -15.58 -15.24
C ASP A 161 -5.66 -14.98 -16.64
N ILE A 162 -4.92 -13.90 -16.94
CA ILE A 162 -4.85 -13.31 -18.29
C ILE A 162 -4.22 -14.29 -19.29
N ARG A 163 -3.13 -14.97 -18.93
CA ARG A 163 -2.48 -15.97 -19.81
C ARG A 163 -3.39 -17.15 -20.10
N ASP A 164 -4.12 -17.64 -19.10
CA ASP A 164 -5.09 -18.72 -19.25
C ASP A 164 -6.24 -18.31 -20.19
N LEU A 165 -6.71 -17.07 -20.05
CA LEU A 165 -7.71 -16.51 -20.95
C LEU A 165 -7.22 -16.47 -22.39
N PHE A 166 -6.01 -15.95 -22.67
CA PHE A 166 -5.45 -15.90 -24.01
C PHE A 166 -5.25 -17.31 -24.59
N ALA A 167 -4.79 -18.27 -23.79
CA ALA A 167 -4.66 -19.67 -24.23
C ALA A 167 -6.01 -20.32 -24.55
N SER A 168 -7.11 -19.82 -23.99
CA SER A 168 -8.46 -20.32 -24.25
C SER A 168 -9.08 -19.80 -25.56
N THR A 169 -8.49 -18.77 -26.18
CA THR A 169 -9.00 -18.18 -27.42
C THR A 169 -8.97 -19.17 -28.60
N PRO A 170 -9.88 -19.05 -29.58
CA PRO A 170 -9.88 -19.92 -30.78
C PRO A 170 -8.55 -19.87 -31.51
N ASP A 171 -7.96 -18.69 -31.69
CA ASP A 171 -6.68 -18.52 -32.40
C ASP A 171 -5.52 -19.22 -31.69
N ALA A 172 -5.45 -19.13 -30.37
CA ALA A 172 -4.44 -19.81 -29.58
C ALA A 172 -4.59 -21.33 -29.67
N LYS A 173 -5.83 -21.84 -29.57
CA LYS A 173 -6.13 -23.28 -29.70
C LYS A 173 -5.79 -23.81 -31.09
N ALA A 174 -6.14 -23.09 -32.16
CA ALA A 174 -5.82 -23.46 -33.53
C ALA A 174 -4.31 -23.56 -33.77
N ARG A 175 -3.50 -22.74 -33.05
CA ARG A 175 -2.04 -22.75 -33.14
C ARG A 175 -1.36 -23.67 -32.10
N GLY A 176 -2.13 -24.34 -31.25
CA GLY A 176 -1.60 -25.19 -30.17
C GLY A 176 -0.88 -24.41 -29.08
N TYR A 177 -1.25 -23.16 -28.84
CA TYR A 177 -0.62 -22.28 -27.85
C TYR A 177 -1.20 -22.47 -26.45
N ALA A 178 -0.39 -22.99 -25.54
CA ALA A 178 -0.73 -23.08 -24.12
C ALA A 178 -0.39 -21.78 -23.37
N ALA A 179 -0.82 -21.64 -22.10
CA ALA A 179 -0.59 -20.46 -21.28
C ALA A 179 0.90 -20.04 -21.13
N GLY A 180 1.82 -21.02 -21.26
CA GLY A 180 3.26 -20.74 -21.28
C GLY A 180 3.71 -19.87 -22.45
N ARG A 181 3.03 -19.95 -23.60
CA ARG A 181 3.31 -19.11 -24.78
C ARG A 181 3.13 -17.62 -24.49
N PHE A 182 2.18 -17.29 -23.63
CA PHE A 182 1.84 -15.94 -23.21
C PHE A 182 2.63 -15.44 -22.01
N SER A 183 3.68 -16.17 -21.58
CA SER A 183 4.60 -15.75 -20.53
C SER A 183 5.84 -15.08 -21.13
N PHE A 184 6.13 -13.85 -20.71
CA PHE A 184 7.38 -13.18 -21.08
C PHE A 184 8.60 -13.72 -20.29
N ASN A 185 8.41 -14.62 -19.32
CA ASN A 185 9.49 -15.26 -18.56
C ASN A 185 9.98 -16.56 -19.20
N VAL A 186 9.20 -17.17 -20.10
CA VAL A 186 9.45 -18.49 -20.69
C VAL A 186 9.79 -18.33 -22.18
N ARG A 187 10.73 -19.12 -22.66
CA ARG A 187 11.05 -19.18 -24.09
C ARG A 187 9.86 -19.65 -24.93
N GLY A 188 9.84 -19.23 -26.18
CA GLY A 188 8.83 -19.62 -27.17
C GLY A 188 7.88 -18.48 -27.54
N GLY A 189 7.32 -17.73 -26.58
CA GLY A 189 6.43 -16.60 -26.87
C GLY A 189 7.04 -15.22 -26.65
N ARG A 190 8.10 -15.14 -25.85
CA ARG A 190 8.76 -13.88 -25.54
C ARG A 190 9.68 -13.39 -26.66
N CYS A 191 9.99 -12.13 -26.65
CA CYS A 191 11.08 -11.57 -27.46
C CYS A 191 12.43 -12.07 -26.94
N GLU A 192 13.18 -12.79 -27.74
CA GLU A 192 14.48 -13.34 -27.32
C GLU A 192 15.58 -12.27 -27.29
N ALA A 193 15.45 -11.17 -28.05
CA ALA A 193 16.44 -10.08 -28.03
C ALA A 193 16.55 -9.41 -26.66
N CYS A 194 15.40 -9.18 -25.98
CA CYS A 194 15.37 -8.64 -24.61
C CYS A 194 14.99 -9.69 -23.55
N SER A 195 14.92 -10.96 -23.93
CA SER A 195 14.51 -12.05 -23.05
C SER A 195 13.17 -11.81 -22.32
N GLY A 196 12.27 -11.01 -22.91
CA GLY A 196 10.97 -10.66 -22.35
C GLY A 196 10.94 -9.43 -21.43
N ASP A 197 12.06 -8.73 -21.24
CA ASP A 197 12.12 -7.52 -20.41
C ASP A 197 11.43 -6.31 -21.07
N GLY A 198 11.30 -6.32 -22.40
CA GLY A 198 10.77 -5.19 -23.17
C GLY A 198 11.79 -4.07 -23.35
N GLN A 199 12.87 -4.11 -22.60
CA GLN A 199 13.96 -3.10 -22.59
C GLN A 199 15.30 -3.78 -22.46
N LEU A 200 16.36 -3.08 -22.84
CA LEU A 200 17.76 -3.49 -22.71
C LEU A 200 18.41 -2.66 -21.60
N LYS A 201 19.10 -3.33 -20.71
CA LYS A 201 19.91 -2.69 -19.67
C LYS A 201 21.27 -2.36 -20.25
N ILE A 202 21.66 -1.09 -20.20
CA ILE A 202 23.00 -0.61 -20.51
C ILE A 202 23.71 -0.36 -19.19
N GLU A 203 24.65 -1.23 -18.84
CA GLU A 203 25.43 -1.11 -17.61
C GLU A 203 26.48 -0.01 -17.76
N MET A 204 26.47 0.94 -16.84
CA MET A 204 27.41 2.06 -16.78
C MET A 204 28.22 1.96 -15.49
N HIS A 205 29.51 1.62 -15.60
CA HIS A 205 30.38 1.30 -14.46
C HIS A 205 30.42 2.36 -13.33
N PHE A 206 30.22 3.63 -13.64
CA PHE A 206 30.30 4.74 -12.67
C PHE A 206 29.00 5.56 -12.56
N LEU A 207 27.97 5.22 -13.34
CA LEU A 207 26.68 5.90 -13.37
C LEU A 207 25.56 4.89 -13.18
N PRO A 208 24.35 5.32 -12.79
CA PRO A 208 23.20 4.43 -12.75
C PRO A 208 22.94 3.77 -14.10
N ASP A 209 22.57 2.51 -14.08
CA ASP A 209 22.20 1.75 -15.28
C ASP A 209 21.08 2.44 -16.05
N ILE A 210 21.19 2.46 -17.38
CA ILE A 210 20.17 3.03 -18.27
C ILE A 210 19.37 1.90 -18.89
N TYR A 211 18.06 2.07 -18.93
CA TYR A 211 17.14 1.15 -19.58
C TYR A 211 16.56 1.79 -20.85
N VAL A 212 16.78 1.15 -22.00
CA VAL A 212 16.26 1.61 -23.29
C VAL A 212 15.28 0.61 -23.85
N PRO A 213 14.18 1.04 -24.52
CA PRO A 213 13.23 0.12 -25.15
C PRO A 213 13.94 -0.83 -26.13
N CYS A 214 13.56 -2.10 -26.10
CA CYS A 214 14.09 -3.10 -27.05
C CYS A 214 13.68 -2.74 -28.49
N GLU A 215 14.61 -2.57 -29.40
CA GLU A 215 14.37 -2.20 -30.80
C GLU A 215 13.56 -3.26 -31.55
N VAL A 216 13.74 -4.54 -31.21
CA VAL A 216 13.06 -5.68 -31.87
C VAL A 216 11.58 -5.73 -31.52
N CYS A 217 11.22 -5.73 -30.22
CA CYS A 217 9.83 -5.82 -29.79
C CYS A 217 9.21 -4.45 -29.47
N LYS A 218 9.96 -3.36 -29.52
CA LYS A 218 9.51 -1.99 -29.21
C LYS A 218 8.78 -1.88 -27.88
N GLY A 219 9.31 -2.54 -26.85
CA GLY A 219 8.71 -2.57 -25.52
C GLY A 219 7.65 -3.66 -25.28
N LYS A 220 7.13 -4.32 -26.32
CA LYS A 220 6.00 -5.24 -26.24
C LYS A 220 6.30 -6.58 -25.55
N ARG A 221 7.56 -6.94 -25.28
CA ARG A 221 8.01 -8.13 -24.55
C ARG A 221 7.86 -9.47 -25.29
N TYR A 222 7.05 -9.56 -26.34
CA TYR A 222 6.69 -10.79 -27.05
C TYR A 222 7.20 -10.79 -28.50
N ASN A 223 7.29 -11.99 -29.08
CA ASN A 223 7.51 -12.15 -30.49
C ASN A 223 6.22 -11.88 -31.31
N ARG A 224 6.38 -11.71 -32.63
CA ARG A 224 5.28 -11.34 -33.52
C ARG A 224 4.12 -12.36 -33.50
N GLU A 225 4.42 -13.65 -33.53
CA GLU A 225 3.42 -14.71 -33.60
C GLU A 225 2.52 -14.75 -32.35
N THR A 226 3.09 -14.45 -31.18
CA THR A 226 2.31 -14.37 -29.93
C THR A 226 1.41 -13.14 -29.93
N LEU A 227 1.86 -12.03 -30.51
CA LEU A 227 1.09 -10.78 -30.59
C LEU A 227 -0.07 -10.85 -31.60
N GLU A 228 -0.06 -11.82 -32.53
CA GLU A 228 -1.17 -12.06 -33.47
C GLU A 228 -2.40 -12.70 -32.81
N VAL A 229 -2.28 -13.25 -31.60
CA VAL A 229 -3.42 -13.75 -30.84
C VAL A 229 -4.12 -12.61 -30.12
N HIS A 230 -5.44 -12.48 -30.33
CA HIS A 230 -6.24 -11.40 -29.80
C HIS A 230 -7.40 -11.90 -28.93
N TYR A 231 -7.73 -11.14 -27.91
CA TYR A 231 -8.97 -11.26 -27.14
C TYR A 231 -9.69 -9.91 -27.17
N LYS A 232 -10.97 -9.88 -27.62
CA LYS A 232 -11.72 -8.63 -27.86
C LYS A 232 -10.89 -7.57 -28.65
N GLY A 233 -10.12 -8.01 -29.66
CA GLY A 233 -9.30 -7.13 -30.52
C GLY A 233 -8.00 -6.63 -29.93
N LYS A 234 -7.60 -7.06 -28.72
CA LYS A 234 -6.38 -6.68 -28.04
C LYS A 234 -5.41 -7.84 -27.93
N SER A 235 -4.12 -7.61 -28.21
CA SER A 235 -3.04 -8.56 -27.91
C SER A 235 -2.71 -8.57 -26.42
N ILE A 236 -1.96 -9.58 -25.96
CA ILE A 236 -1.53 -9.64 -24.56
C ILE A 236 -0.63 -8.45 -24.17
N ALA A 237 0.14 -7.90 -25.10
CA ALA A 237 0.95 -6.71 -24.86
C ALA A 237 0.05 -5.47 -24.67
N ASP A 238 -1.01 -5.32 -25.49
CA ASP A 238 -1.96 -4.22 -25.35
C ASP A 238 -2.67 -4.28 -24.00
N VAL A 239 -2.98 -5.48 -23.49
CA VAL A 239 -3.58 -5.66 -22.16
C VAL A 239 -2.60 -5.25 -21.04
N LEU A 240 -1.32 -5.54 -21.17
CA LEU A 240 -0.32 -5.12 -20.19
C LEU A 240 -0.11 -3.58 -20.18
N GLU A 241 -0.39 -2.90 -21.29
CA GLU A 241 -0.33 -1.43 -21.38
C GLU A 241 -1.60 -0.75 -20.85
N MET A 242 -2.70 -1.48 -20.65
CA MET A 242 -3.92 -0.93 -20.05
C MET A 242 -3.66 -0.45 -18.63
N THR A 243 -4.30 0.66 -18.25
CA THR A 243 -4.44 1.02 -16.84
C THR A 243 -5.36 0.03 -16.12
N VAL A 244 -5.32 0.01 -14.80
CA VAL A 244 -6.24 -0.82 -14.01
C VAL A 244 -7.70 -0.47 -14.30
N GLU A 245 -8.02 0.82 -14.49
CA GLU A 245 -9.38 1.29 -14.84
C GLU A 245 -9.83 0.77 -16.21
N GLU A 246 -9.00 0.92 -17.24
CA GLU A 246 -9.26 0.40 -18.57
C GLU A 246 -9.43 -1.12 -18.58
N ALA A 247 -8.58 -1.82 -17.83
CA ALA A 247 -8.65 -3.27 -17.71
C ALA A 247 -9.90 -3.73 -16.93
N LEU A 248 -10.35 -2.97 -15.94
CA LEU A 248 -11.55 -3.25 -15.17
C LEU A 248 -12.79 -3.22 -16.10
N GLU A 249 -12.91 -2.23 -16.97
CA GLU A 249 -13.98 -2.17 -17.97
C GLU A 249 -13.83 -3.26 -19.03
N PHE A 250 -12.61 -3.51 -19.51
CA PHE A 250 -12.34 -4.53 -20.54
C PHE A 250 -12.70 -5.96 -20.08
N PHE A 251 -12.42 -6.28 -18.80
CA PHE A 251 -12.65 -7.60 -18.21
C PHE A 251 -13.91 -7.69 -17.34
N ARG A 252 -14.82 -6.74 -17.41
CA ARG A 252 -16.04 -6.68 -16.56
C ARG A 252 -16.88 -7.96 -16.56
N ASP A 253 -16.87 -8.70 -17.69
CA ASP A 253 -17.63 -9.95 -17.87
C ASP A 253 -16.90 -11.18 -17.31
N LEU A 254 -15.72 -11.02 -16.72
CA LEU A 254 -14.86 -12.08 -16.20
C LEU A 254 -14.66 -11.91 -14.69
N PRO A 255 -15.54 -12.49 -13.84
CA PRO A 255 -15.58 -12.20 -12.40
C PRO A 255 -14.25 -12.39 -11.67
N LYS A 256 -13.44 -13.39 -12.09
CA LYS A 256 -12.15 -13.69 -11.47
C LYS A 256 -11.11 -12.59 -11.72
N LEU A 257 -11.08 -12.03 -12.94
CA LEU A 257 -10.18 -10.92 -13.30
C LEU A 257 -10.70 -9.61 -12.72
N GLU A 258 -12.00 -9.39 -12.85
CA GLU A 258 -12.68 -8.19 -12.39
C GLU A 258 -12.49 -7.98 -10.87
N ALA A 259 -12.64 -9.01 -10.05
CA ALA A 259 -12.47 -8.93 -8.60
C ALA A 259 -11.06 -8.46 -8.19
N LYS A 260 -10.00 -8.97 -8.85
CA LYS A 260 -8.61 -8.56 -8.58
C LYS A 260 -8.34 -7.12 -9.06
N LEU A 261 -8.87 -6.74 -10.22
CA LEU A 261 -8.73 -5.38 -10.77
C LEU A 261 -9.48 -4.37 -9.90
N ARG A 262 -10.67 -4.72 -9.42
CA ARG A 262 -11.45 -3.90 -8.49
C ARG A 262 -10.66 -3.61 -7.22
N THR A 263 -9.99 -4.61 -6.62
CA THR A 263 -9.18 -4.42 -5.43
C THR A 263 -8.02 -3.45 -5.67
N LEU A 264 -7.37 -3.52 -6.85
CA LEU A 264 -6.33 -2.54 -7.23
C LEU A 264 -6.90 -1.12 -7.40
N SER A 265 -8.08 -0.99 -7.99
CA SER A 265 -8.77 0.31 -8.14
C SER A 265 -9.18 0.90 -6.79
N GLU A 266 -9.70 0.08 -5.88
CA GLU A 266 -10.15 0.49 -4.54
C GLU A 266 -9.02 1.02 -3.65
N VAL A 267 -7.79 0.53 -3.83
CA VAL A 267 -6.62 1.09 -3.13
C VAL A 267 -6.06 2.35 -3.81
N GLY A 268 -6.78 2.93 -4.78
CA GLY A 268 -6.37 4.15 -5.47
C GLY A 268 -5.30 3.94 -6.55
N LEU A 269 -5.20 2.75 -7.13
CA LEU A 269 -4.23 2.41 -8.18
C LEU A 269 -4.88 2.28 -9.58
N GLY A 270 -6.03 2.93 -9.80
CA GLY A 270 -6.75 2.90 -11.08
C GLY A 270 -5.90 3.35 -12.28
N TYR A 271 -5.01 4.29 -12.06
CA TYR A 271 -4.19 4.93 -13.09
C TYR A 271 -2.92 4.17 -13.48
N ILE A 272 -2.42 3.22 -12.68
CA ILE A 272 -1.20 2.47 -13.02
C ILE A 272 -1.46 1.45 -14.12
N ARG A 273 -0.44 1.18 -14.95
CA ARG A 273 -0.56 0.15 -15.99
C ARG A 273 -0.30 -1.25 -15.42
N LEU A 274 -1.01 -2.25 -15.93
CA LEU A 274 -0.86 -3.63 -15.48
C LEU A 274 0.56 -4.16 -15.64
N GLY A 275 1.22 -3.83 -16.76
CA GLY A 275 2.59 -4.23 -17.08
C GLY A 275 3.67 -3.24 -16.65
N GLN A 276 3.32 -2.20 -15.88
CA GLN A 276 4.29 -1.19 -15.41
C GLN A 276 5.38 -1.85 -14.58
N SER A 277 6.65 -1.58 -14.93
CA SER A 277 7.78 -2.15 -14.20
C SER A 277 7.78 -1.76 -12.73
N SER A 278 8.05 -2.72 -11.85
CA SER A 278 8.20 -2.47 -10.42
C SER A 278 9.26 -1.41 -10.07
N THR A 279 10.25 -1.24 -10.94
CA THR A 279 11.32 -0.24 -10.77
C THR A 279 10.87 1.19 -11.02
N THR A 280 9.69 1.39 -11.64
CA THR A 280 9.09 2.70 -11.90
C THR A 280 7.96 3.05 -10.96
N LEU A 281 7.56 2.12 -10.10
CA LEU A 281 6.58 2.37 -9.06
C LEU A 281 7.22 3.13 -7.89
N SER A 282 6.50 4.10 -7.37
CA SER A 282 6.85 4.72 -6.08
C SER A 282 6.69 3.72 -4.93
N GLY A 283 7.35 3.99 -3.79
CA GLY A 283 7.21 3.14 -2.60
C GLY A 283 5.75 2.99 -2.15
N GLY A 284 4.97 4.06 -2.18
CA GLY A 284 3.54 4.03 -1.84
C GLY A 284 2.69 3.22 -2.83
N GLU A 285 2.99 3.28 -4.14
CA GLU A 285 2.31 2.43 -5.14
C GLU A 285 2.65 0.95 -4.92
N ALA A 286 3.92 0.63 -4.69
CA ALA A 286 4.35 -0.73 -4.39
C ALA A 286 3.65 -1.28 -3.12
N GLN A 287 3.54 -0.48 -2.08
CA GLN A 287 2.84 -0.81 -0.85
C GLN A 287 1.35 -1.09 -1.10
N ARG A 288 0.67 -0.25 -1.89
CA ARG A 288 -0.74 -0.45 -2.23
C ARG A 288 -0.98 -1.67 -3.12
N VAL A 289 -0.06 -2.02 -4.03
CA VAL A 289 -0.13 -3.29 -4.79
C VAL A 289 -0.04 -4.48 -3.86
N LYS A 290 0.84 -4.46 -2.84
CA LYS A 290 0.91 -5.50 -1.80
C LYS A 290 -0.40 -5.60 -1.03
N LEU A 291 -0.95 -4.47 -0.60
CA LEU A 291 -2.23 -4.40 0.10
C LEU A 291 -3.38 -5.00 -0.73
N ALA A 292 -3.51 -4.59 -2.00
CA ALA A 292 -4.51 -5.14 -2.93
C ALA A 292 -4.39 -6.66 -3.09
N THR A 293 -3.15 -7.18 -3.12
CA THR A 293 -2.90 -8.61 -3.21
C THR A 293 -3.41 -9.35 -1.98
N GLU A 294 -3.21 -8.81 -0.79
CA GLU A 294 -3.70 -9.43 0.45
C GLU A 294 -5.23 -9.36 0.56
N LEU A 295 -5.84 -8.24 0.17
CA LEU A 295 -7.29 -8.07 0.12
C LEU A 295 -7.99 -9.04 -0.84
N SER A 296 -7.33 -9.43 -1.92
CA SER A 296 -7.89 -10.40 -2.88
C SER A 296 -7.91 -11.84 -2.36
N LYS A 297 -7.25 -12.11 -1.23
CA LYS A 297 -7.21 -13.44 -0.59
C LYS A 297 -8.38 -13.61 0.39
N ARG A 298 -8.77 -14.86 0.61
CA ARG A 298 -9.76 -15.18 1.65
C ARG A 298 -9.18 -14.88 3.03
N SER A 299 -9.86 -14.05 3.79
CA SER A 299 -9.50 -13.73 5.17
C SER A 299 -9.86 -14.87 6.11
N THR A 300 -9.02 -15.11 7.11
CA THR A 300 -9.27 -16.04 8.23
C THR A 300 -9.87 -15.32 9.45
N GLY A 301 -9.79 -13.98 9.47
CA GLY A 301 -10.19 -13.16 10.63
C GLY A 301 -9.21 -13.20 11.80
N ARG A 302 -8.02 -13.81 11.64
CA ARG A 302 -6.98 -13.92 12.68
C ARG A 302 -5.61 -13.47 12.20
N THR A 303 -5.55 -12.70 11.12
CA THR A 303 -4.31 -12.15 10.59
C THR A 303 -4.03 -10.79 11.19
N ILE A 304 -2.76 -10.54 11.57
CA ILE A 304 -2.30 -9.19 11.89
C ILE A 304 -1.58 -8.58 10.67
N TYR A 305 -2.09 -7.43 10.22
CA TYR A 305 -1.49 -6.63 9.14
C TYR A 305 -0.69 -5.49 9.76
N ILE A 306 0.58 -5.39 9.41
CA ILE A 306 1.49 -4.34 9.86
C ILE A 306 1.79 -3.44 8.67
N LEU A 307 1.52 -2.14 8.80
CA LEU A 307 1.81 -1.14 7.78
C LEU A 307 2.71 -0.04 8.37
N ASP A 308 3.70 0.36 7.59
CA ASP A 308 4.63 1.44 7.96
C ASP A 308 4.39 2.65 7.07
N GLU A 309 3.89 3.74 7.66
CA GLU A 309 3.57 5.03 7.04
C GLU A 309 2.83 4.90 5.67
N PRO A 310 1.69 4.19 5.62
CA PRO A 310 1.03 3.89 4.35
C PRO A 310 0.44 5.11 3.63
N THR A 311 0.37 6.28 4.28
CA THR A 311 -0.18 7.50 3.69
C THR A 311 0.88 8.43 3.09
N THR A 312 2.16 8.05 3.16
CA THR A 312 3.25 8.88 2.62
C THR A 312 3.05 9.15 1.12
N GLY A 313 3.02 10.45 0.76
CA GLY A 313 2.85 10.90 -0.62
C GLY A 313 1.42 10.78 -1.18
N LEU A 314 0.41 10.47 -0.34
CA LEU A 314 -0.98 10.41 -0.75
C LEU A 314 -1.69 11.76 -0.61
N HIS A 315 -2.57 12.06 -1.57
CA HIS A 315 -3.57 13.10 -1.40
C HIS A 315 -4.63 12.66 -0.37
N THR A 316 -5.26 13.60 0.34
CA THR A 316 -6.26 13.30 1.39
C THR A 316 -7.42 12.42 0.89
N ASP A 317 -7.83 12.57 -0.37
CA ASP A 317 -8.86 11.71 -0.98
C ASP A 317 -8.41 10.24 -1.12
N ASP A 318 -7.14 10.02 -1.44
CA ASP A 318 -6.58 8.66 -1.50
C ASP A 318 -6.35 8.07 -0.11
N VAL A 319 -6.02 8.92 0.88
CA VAL A 319 -5.99 8.50 2.30
C VAL A 319 -7.36 8.00 2.74
N LYS A 320 -8.44 8.67 2.33
CA LYS A 320 -9.81 8.23 2.64
C LYS A 320 -10.10 6.84 2.06
N LYS A 321 -9.77 6.61 0.78
CA LYS A 321 -9.93 5.29 0.13
C LYS A 321 -9.11 4.20 0.83
N LEU A 322 -7.87 4.52 1.20
CA LEU A 322 -7.01 3.60 1.94
C LEU A 322 -7.63 3.24 3.31
N LEU A 323 -8.15 4.21 4.04
CA LEU A 323 -8.83 3.98 5.32
C LEU A 323 -10.04 3.06 5.17
N GLU A 324 -10.88 3.27 4.16
CA GLU A 324 -12.03 2.39 3.87
C GLU A 324 -11.60 0.93 3.66
N VAL A 325 -10.46 0.74 3.00
CA VAL A 325 -9.86 -0.58 2.80
C VAL A 325 -9.33 -1.19 4.10
N LEU A 326 -8.61 -0.43 4.92
CA LEU A 326 -8.10 -0.89 6.21
C LEU A 326 -9.22 -1.22 7.19
N GLN A 327 -10.29 -0.41 7.19
CA GLN A 327 -11.48 -0.68 8.01
C GLN A 327 -12.15 -2.00 7.61
N ARG A 328 -12.28 -2.30 6.32
CA ARG A 328 -12.82 -3.60 5.85
C ARG A 328 -11.98 -4.80 6.31
N LEU A 329 -10.64 -4.66 6.39
CA LEU A 329 -9.80 -5.72 6.94
C LEU A 329 -10.13 -6.00 8.41
N VAL A 330 -10.33 -4.94 9.19
CA VAL A 330 -10.69 -5.05 10.61
C VAL A 330 -12.12 -5.63 10.77
N ASP A 331 -13.06 -5.16 9.95
CA ASP A 331 -14.45 -5.67 9.95
C ASP A 331 -14.53 -7.17 9.61
N ALA A 332 -13.54 -7.67 8.86
CA ALA A 332 -13.38 -9.11 8.60
C ALA A 332 -12.72 -9.89 9.77
N GLY A 333 -12.54 -9.26 10.95
CA GLY A 333 -12.03 -9.85 12.17
C GLY A 333 -10.50 -9.75 12.35
N ASN A 334 -9.76 -9.21 11.37
CA ASN A 334 -8.31 -9.09 11.44
C ASN A 334 -7.87 -7.93 12.34
N THR A 335 -6.60 -7.93 12.70
CA THR A 335 -5.96 -6.80 13.40
C THR A 335 -5.14 -6.00 12.40
N VAL A 336 -5.25 -4.69 12.42
CA VAL A 336 -4.46 -3.77 11.60
C VAL A 336 -3.63 -2.89 12.54
N LEU A 337 -2.31 -3.00 12.44
CA LEU A 337 -1.33 -2.22 13.22
C LEU A 337 -0.57 -1.31 12.28
N VAL A 338 -0.68 0.00 12.45
CA VAL A 338 -0.11 0.99 11.54
C VAL A 338 0.82 1.92 12.30
N ILE A 339 2.04 2.12 11.78
CA ILE A 339 2.88 3.25 12.20
C ILE A 339 2.45 4.46 11.38
N GLU A 340 1.98 5.53 12.02
CA GLU A 340 1.47 6.71 11.32
C GLU A 340 1.73 8.02 12.03
N HIS A 341 1.83 9.07 11.21
CA HIS A 341 1.93 10.47 11.62
C HIS A 341 0.76 11.32 11.11
N ASN A 342 0.01 10.81 10.14
CA ASN A 342 -1.13 11.49 9.55
C ASN A 342 -2.31 11.50 10.53
N LEU A 343 -2.69 12.67 11.00
CA LEU A 343 -3.76 12.85 12.00
C LEU A 343 -5.13 12.39 11.50
N ASP A 344 -5.38 12.45 10.19
CA ASP A 344 -6.63 11.96 9.60
C ASP A 344 -6.76 10.43 9.73
N VAL A 345 -5.64 9.72 9.67
CA VAL A 345 -5.59 8.27 9.93
C VAL A 345 -5.69 7.98 11.42
N ILE A 346 -4.89 8.69 12.22
CA ILE A 346 -4.81 8.49 13.67
C ILE A 346 -6.17 8.71 14.35
N LYS A 347 -6.92 9.76 13.94
CA LYS A 347 -8.27 10.01 14.47
C LYS A 347 -9.29 8.93 14.13
N CYS A 348 -9.01 8.11 13.09
CA CYS A 348 -9.88 7.01 12.66
C CYS A 348 -9.52 5.66 13.31
N ALA A 349 -8.44 5.57 14.09
CA ALA A 349 -8.03 4.36 14.79
C ALA A 349 -8.97 4.01 15.95
N ASP A 350 -9.07 2.73 16.27
CA ASP A 350 -9.79 2.26 17.46
C ASP A 350 -8.93 2.39 18.72
N TYR A 351 -7.61 2.23 18.58
CA TYR A 351 -6.65 2.25 19.67
C TYR A 351 -5.33 2.90 19.23
N LEU A 352 -4.68 3.61 20.15
CA LEU A 352 -3.39 4.26 19.92
C LEU A 352 -2.34 3.78 20.94
N LEU A 353 -1.10 3.67 20.47
CA LEU A 353 0.10 3.53 21.29
C LEU A 353 0.99 4.71 20.98
N ASP A 354 1.09 5.67 21.89
CA ASP A 354 1.91 6.89 21.71
C ASP A 354 3.26 6.74 22.40
N LEU A 355 4.34 6.67 21.60
CA LEU A 355 5.71 6.48 22.05
C LEU A 355 6.46 7.82 22.10
N GLY A 356 7.27 7.98 23.14
CA GLY A 356 8.02 9.22 23.31
C GLY A 356 8.82 9.24 24.62
N PRO A 357 8.87 10.44 25.28
CA PRO A 357 8.33 11.72 24.81
C PRO A 357 9.12 12.33 23.65
N GLU A 358 10.41 12.01 23.54
CA GLU A 358 11.34 12.55 22.55
C GLU A 358 11.87 11.46 21.62
N GLY A 359 12.76 11.79 20.69
CA GLY A 359 13.50 10.85 19.86
C GLY A 359 14.82 10.39 20.49
N GLY A 360 15.40 9.31 19.92
CA GLY A 360 16.70 8.79 20.35
C GLY A 360 16.73 8.35 21.81
N SER A 361 17.73 8.79 22.58
CA SER A 361 17.87 8.43 24.01
C SER A 361 16.78 9.01 24.91
N GLY A 362 16.13 10.09 24.50
CA GLY A 362 15.00 10.70 25.19
C GLY A 362 13.66 9.97 24.95
N GLY A 363 13.62 9.08 23.98
CA GLY A 363 12.44 8.27 23.64
C GLY A 363 12.43 6.88 24.27
N GLY A 364 11.70 5.98 23.64
CA GLY A 364 11.69 4.55 23.98
C GLY A 364 10.76 4.17 25.14
N THR A 365 9.85 5.06 25.53
CA THR A 365 8.83 4.80 26.55
C THR A 365 7.42 4.97 25.99
N LEU A 366 6.44 4.34 26.62
CA LEU A 366 5.02 4.58 26.32
C LEU A 366 4.58 5.85 27.06
N VAL A 367 4.19 6.86 26.32
CA VAL A 367 3.66 8.12 26.89
C VAL A 367 2.23 7.90 27.34
N THR A 368 1.41 7.31 26.47
CA THR A 368 0.02 6.97 26.77
C THR A 368 -0.49 5.93 25.76
N CYS A 369 -1.57 5.25 26.10
CA CYS A 369 -2.28 4.37 25.19
C CYS A 369 -3.79 4.43 25.50
N GLY A 370 -4.61 4.07 24.52
CA GLY A 370 -6.06 4.10 24.63
C GLY A 370 -6.73 4.52 23.34
N THR A 371 -7.99 4.90 23.41
CA THR A 371 -8.71 5.50 22.28
C THR A 371 -8.10 6.85 21.87
N PRO A 372 -8.31 7.33 20.64
CA PRO A 372 -7.89 8.66 20.24
C PRO A 372 -8.34 9.77 21.22
N GLU A 373 -9.52 9.63 21.80
CA GLU A 373 -10.10 10.57 22.77
C GLU A 373 -9.30 10.57 24.10
N GLU A 374 -8.93 9.38 24.59
CA GLU A 374 -8.11 9.22 25.81
C GLU A 374 -6.70 9.78 25.60
N VAL A 375 -6.09 9.49 24.44
CA VAL A 375 -4.77 10.04 24.10
C VAL A 375 -4.84 11.56 23.94
N ALA A 376 -5.91 12.11 23.36
CA ALA A 376 -6.12 13.56 23.27
C ALA A 376 -6.28 14.24 24.63
N ALA A 377 -6.72 13.52 25.65
CA ALA A 377 -6.79 14.04 27.02
C ALA A 377 -5.43 14.09 27.74
N CYS A 378 -4.45 13.31 27.28
CA CYS A 378 -3.11 13.27 27.86
C CYS A 378 -2.30 14.53 27.50
N GLU A 379 -1.92 15.33 28.48
CA GLU A 379 -1.16 16.57 28.27
C GLU A 379 0.27 16.32 27.79
N GLN A 380 0.87 15.19 28.18
CA GLN A 380 2.25 14.84 27.84
C GLN A 380 2.38 14.29 26.40
N SER A 381 1.26 13.92 25.76
CA SER A 381 1.25 13.41 24.39
C SER A 381 1.25 14.54 23.38
N TYR A 382 2.32 14.68 22.60
CA TYR A 382 2.33 15.60 21.47
C TYR A 382 1.25 15.23 20.43
N THR A 383 1.12 13.95 20.12
CA THR A 383 0.04 13.44 19.24
C THR A 383 -1.33 13.85 19.78
N GLY A 384 -1.56 13.70 21.10
CA GLY A 384 -2.81 14.07 21.77
C GLY A 384 -3.14 15.55 21.67
N GLN A 385 -2.13 16.43 21.78
CA GLN A 385 -2.32 17.88 21.66
C GLN A 385 -2.85 18.27 20.26
N TYR A 386 -2.36 17.64 19.19
CA TYR A 386 -2.85 17.89 17.83
C TYR A 386 -4.20 17.23 17.57
N LEU A 387 -4.43 15.99 18.05
CA LEU A 387 -5.71 15.29 17.92
C LEU A 387 -6.86 16.03 18.56
N ARG A 388 -6.64 16.72 19.68
CA ARG A 388 -7.66 17.51 20.40
C ARG A 388 -8.37 18.52 19.51
N LYS A 389 -7.69 19.02 18.47
CA LYS A 389 -8.27 19.96 17.50
C LYS A 389 -9.14 19.28 16.45
N MET A 390 -8.91 18.00 16.19
CA MET A 390 -9.56 17.23 15.12
C MET A 390 -10.75 16.39 15.60
N LEU A 391 -10.81 16.12 16.90
CA LEU A 391 -11.89 15.34 17.53
C LEU A 391 -13.06 16.21 18.04
N ARG A 392 -12.96 17.53 17.87
CA ARG A 392 -14.00 18.49 18.25
C ARG A 392 -15.11 18.65 17.23
#